data_6b1ec345fde0260cc2ac0523c4fb4d2e
#
_entry.id   6b1ec345fde0260cc2ac0523c4fb4d2e
#
_cell.length_a   1.000
_cell.length_b   1.000
_cell.length_c   1.000
_cell.angle_alpha   90.00
_cell.angle_beta   90.00
_cell.angle_gamma   90.00
#
_symmetry.space_group_name_H-M   'P 1'
#
loop_
_entity.id
_entity.type
_entity.pdbx_description
1 polymer ?
#
loop_
_entity_poly.entity_id
_entity_poly.type
_entity_poly.pdbx_seq_one_letter_code
_entity_poly.pdbx_strand_id
1 'polypeptide(L)'
;MPVGAATLRELPLVGETSPELAALVDRAHREARALNRLLGVHPLALGTVAPADVLGADATAALRTGLAAGLGVAPTAWEDPGVVLAPAADADPELLHVVLLHTTAVVAGPPALVARLADADVSDLLDDASLGAHLRRPVEDVSAAWLHAADRQALSLDPDGGAAHVARHAELTAVLETRPVVVERVGMRDRDAQRPADAVGLRRVGRERVLRVAAP
;
A
#
# COMPACT_ATOMS: atom_id res chain seq x y z
N MET A 1 14.45 -17.51 -10.64
CA MET A 1 14.24 -16.07 -10.36
C MET A 1 12.89 -15.70 -10.94
N PRO A 2 11.88 -15.38 -10.15
CA PRO A 2 10.62 -14.88 -10.70
C PRO A 2 10.87 -13.47 -11.22
N VAL A 3 10.66 -13.25 -12.51
CA VAL A 3 10.61 -11.91 -13.10
C VAL A 3 9.26 -11.33 -12.71
N GLY A 4 9.22 -10.52 -11.66
CA GLY A 4 7.99 -9.93 -11.17
C GLY A 4 7.41 -8.93 -12.18
N ALA A 5 6.09 -8.79 -12.22
CA ALA A 5 5.37 -7.82 -13.06
C ALA A 5 5.84 -6.36 -12.84
N ALA A 6 6.46 -6.05 -11.70
CA ALA A 6 7.08 -4.76 -11.41
C ALA A 6 8.22 -4.41 -12.37
N THR A 7 8.98 -5.40 -12.83
CA THR A 7 10.13 -5.17 -13.72
C THR A 7 9.71 -4.66 -15.11
N LEU A 8 8.51 -5.01 -15.57
CA LEU A 8 7.98 -4.54 -16.86
C LEU A 8 7.47 -3.09 -16.81
N ARG A 9 7.05 -2.60 -15.64
CA ARG A 9 6.61 -1.20 -15.46
C ARG A 9 7.75 -0.19 -15.37
N GLU A 10 8.95 -0.64 -15.03
CA GLU A 10 10.13 0.22 -14.85
C GLU A 10 10.96 0.40 -16.14
N LEU A 11 10.61 -0.31 -17.21
CA LEU A 11 11.24 -0.07 -18.51
C LEU A 11 10.71 1.25 -19.07
N PRO A 12 11.56 2.29 -19.23
CA PRO A 12 11.13 3.51 -19.89
C PRO A 12 10.82 3.18 -21.34
N LEU A 13 9.55 3.11 -21.69
CA LEU A 13 9.12 3.08 -23.08
C LEU A 13 9.38 4.46 -23.66
N VAL A 14 10.56 4.66 -24.21
CA VAL A 14 10.94 5.87 -24.94
C VAL A 14 10.39 5.72 -26.36
N GLY A 15 9.29 6.39 -26.66
CA GLY A 15 8.66 6.44 -27.97
C GLY A 15 7.15 6.29 -27.91
N GLU A 16 6.46 6.68 -28.97
CA GLU A 16 5.02 6.41 -29.14
C GLU A 16 4.80 4.90 -29.14
N THR A 17 4.08 4.41 -28.14
CA THR A 17 3.76 2.99 -28.00
C THR A 17 2.80 2.62 -29.13
N SER A 18 3.20 1.74 -30.04
CA SER A 18 2.26 1.25 -31.05
C SER A 18 1.08 0.55 -30.35
N PRO A 19 -0.15 0.62 -30.91
CA PRO A 19 -1.31 -0.07 -30.35
C PRO A 19 -1.08 -1.58 -30.14
N GLU A 20 -0.25 -2.20 -30.99
CA GLU A 20 0.13 -3.61 -30.91
C GLU A 20 1.03 -3.88 -29.70
N LEU A 21 2.00 -3.00 -29.42
CA LEU A 21 2.86 -3.12 -28.26
C LEU A 21 2.07 -2.88 -26.95
N ALA A 22 1.16 -1.92 -26.94
CA ALA A 22 0.25 -1.70 -25.80
C ALA A 22 -0.61 -2.94 -25.52
N ALA A 23 -1.19 -3.55 -26.55
CA ALA A 23 -1.98 -4.76 -26.43
C ALA A 23 -1.15 -5.96 -25.95
N LEU A 24 0.12 -6.08 -26.39
CA LEU A 24 1.03 -7.13 -25.94
C LEU A 24 1.39 -6.95 -24.46
N VAL A 25 1.67 -5.72 -24.03
CA VAL A 25 1.97 -5.40 -22.62
C VAL A 25 0.77 -5.69 -21.73
N ASP A 26 -0.43 -5.30 -22.15
CA ASP A 26 -1.67 -5.60 -21.42
C ASP A 26 -1.94 -7.10 -21.32
N ARG A 27 -1.67 -7.85 -22.38
CA ARG A 27 -1.79 -9.30 -22.36
C ARG A 27 -0.79 -9.92 -21.41
N ALA A 28 0.48 -9.51 -21.46
CA ALA A 28 1.52 -9.98 -20.56
C ALA A 28 1.18 -9.68 -19.07
N HIS A 29 0.62 -8.49 -18.79
CA HIS A 29 0.15 -8.14 -17.46
C HIS A 29 -1.03 -9.02 -16.98
N ARG A 30 -1.99 -9.34 -17.86
CA ARG A 30 -3.09 -10.25 -17.49
C ARG A 30 -2.59 -11.67 -17.22
N GLU A 31 -1.69 -12.18 -18.05
CA GLU A 31 -1.10 -13.52 -17.88
C GLU A 31 -0.25 -13.59 -16.60
N ALA A 32 0.55 -12.56 -16.30
CA ALA A 32 1.33 -12.48 -15.07
C ALA A 32 0.43 -12.40 -13.82
N ARG A 33 -0.68 -11.65 -13.87
CA ARG A 33 -1.66 -11.61 -12.78
C ARG A 33 -2.33 -12.97 -12.56
N ALA A 34 -2.72 -13.65 -13.62
CA ALA A 34 -3.31 -14.99 -13.52
C ALA A 34 -2.33 -15.99 -12.92
N LEU A 35 -1.05 -15.94 -13.31
CA LEU A 35 0.00 -16.79 -12.77
C LEU A 35 0.27 -16.49 -11.28
N ASN A 36 0.34 -15.22 -10.90
CA ASN A 36 0.54 -14.82 -9.52
C ASN A 36 -0.61 -15.28 -8.60
N ARG A 37 -1.86 -15.22 -9.08
CA ARG A 37 -3.01 -15.78 -8.37
C ARG A 37 -2.89 -17.29 -8.19
N LEU A 38 -2.49 -18.00 -9.23
CA LEU A 38 -2.32 -19.46 -9.19
C LEU A 38 -1.22 -19.89 -8.22
N LEU A 39 -0.15 -19.10 -8.10
CA LEU A 39 0.99 -19.35 -7.22
C LEU A 39 0.80 -18.80 -5.80
N GLY A 40 -0.30 -18.10 -5.51
CA GLY A 40 -0.52 -17.41 -4.25
C GLY A 40 0.47 -16.25 -4.00
N VAL A 41 1.16 -15.80 -5.05
CA VAL A 41 2.10 -14.67 -4.97
C VAL A 41 1.34 -13.39 -5.26
N HIS A 42 1.09 -12.58 -4.25
CA HIS A 42 0.47 -11.28 -4.44
C HIS A 42 1.52 -10.26 -4.90
N PRO A 43 1.28 -9.52 -6.00
CA PRO A 43 2.22 -8.49 -6.49
C PRO A 43 2.47 -7.37 -5.47
N LEU A 44 1.66 -7.27 -4.42
CA LEU A 44 1.82 -6.34 -3.31
C LEU A 44 2.98 -6.67 -2.37
N ALA A 45 3.36 -7.93 -2.26
CA ALA A 45 4.55 -8.32 -1.52
C ALA A 45 5.83 -7.74 -2.14
N LEU A 46 5.76 -7.29 -3.41
CA LEU A 46 6.88 -6.64 -4.09
C LEU A 46 7.07 -5.22 -3.56
N GLY A 47 8.05 -5.06 -2.69
CA GLY A 47 8.43 -3.77 -2.09
C GLY A 47 7.83 -3.47 -0.72
N THR A 48 7.03 -4.37 -0.14
CA THR A 48 6.60 -4.32 1.26
C THR A 48 7.01 -5.59 2.00
N VAL A 49 7.20 -5.46 3.31
CA VAL A 49 7.44 -6.61 4.20
C VAL A 49 6.23 -6.82 5.11
N ALA A 50 5.98 -8.05 5.51
CA ALA A 50 4.91 -8.29 6.48
C ALA A 50 5.25 -7.60 7.80
N PRO A 51 4.31 -6.88 8.43
CA PRO A 51 4.59 -6.19 9.69
C PRO A 51 5.16 -7.12 10.76
N ALA A 52 4.67 -8.35 10.85
CA ALA A 52 5.14 -9.33 11.82
C ALA A 52 6.59 -9.80 11.59
N ASP A 53 7.15 -9.59 10.40
CA ASP A 53 8.55 -9.97 10.09
C ASP A 53 9.55 -8.89 10.53
N VAL A 54 9.07 -7.67 10.80
CA VAL A 54 9.94 -6.50 11.08
C VAL A 54 9.57 -5.73 12.34
N LEU A 55 8.41 -6.01 12.92
CA LEU A 55 7.91 -5.38 14.15
C LEU A 55 7.63 -6.47 15.19
N GLY A 56 7.82 -6.15 16.46
CA GLY A 56 7.37 -6.99 17.56
C GLY A 56 5.83 -7.14 17.58
N ALA A 57 5.33 -8.14 18.32
CA ALA A 57 3.90 -8.47 18.38
C ALA A 57 3.04 -7.27 18.80
N ASP A 58 3.44 -6.56 19.86
CA ASP A 58 2.69 -5.39 20.37
C ASP A 58 2.68 -4.24 19.36
N ALA A 59 3.78 -4.00 18.66
CA ALA A 59 3.89 -2.98 17.62
C ALA A 59 3.02 -3.34 16.40
N THR A 60 3.02 -4.60 16.00
CA THR A 60 2.15 -5.11 14.91
C THR A 60 0.67 -4.96 15.29
N ALA A 61 0.28 -5.31 16.51
CA ALA A 61 -1.09 -5.15 16.99
C ALA A 61 -1.51 -3.68 17.06
N ALA A 62 -0.62 -2.80 17.52
CA ALA A 62 -0.88 -1.36 17.57
C ALA A 62 -1.01 -0.74 16.17
N LEU A 63 -0.16 -1.14 15.21
CA LEU A 63 -0.27 -0.73 13.80
C LEU A 63 -1.64 -1.10 13.23
N ARG A 64 -2.05 -2.37 13.36
CA ARG A 64 -3.35 -2.86 12.89
C ARG A 64 -4.50 -2.11 13.54
N THR A 65 -4.45 -1.91 14.86
CA THR A 65 -5.47 -1.17 15.62
C THR A 65 -5.59 0.27 15.13
N GLY A 66 -4.47 0.97 14.92
CA GLY A 66 -4.46 2.34 14.45
C GLY A 66 -5.04 2.49 13.04
N LEU A 67 -4.67 1.61 12.12
CA LEU A 67 -5.22 1.60 10.76
C LEU A 67 -6.70 1.21 10.74
N ALA A 68 -7.10 0.22 11.53
CA ALA A 68 -8.47 -0.25 11.63
C ALA A 68 -9.40 0.84 12.15
N ALA A 69 -8.99 1.57 13.18
CA ALA A 69 -9.75 2.69 13.74
C ALA A 69 -10.01 3.79 12.68
N GLY A 70 -9.03 4.09 11.84
CA GLY A 70 -9.18 5.07 10.75
C GLY A 70 -10.12 4.63 9.63
N LEU A 71 -10.35 3.33 9.49
CA LEU A 71 -11.19 2.74 8.41
C LEU A 71 -12.54 2.20 8.94
N GLY A 72 -12.78 2.27 10.25
CA GLY A 72 -14.01 1.75 10.86
C GLY A 72 -14.15 0.22 10.81
N VAL A 73 -13.03 -0.52 10.84
CA VAL A 73 -13.02 -1.99 10.83
C VAL A 73 -12.41 -2.57 12.11
N ALA A 74 -12.57 -3.87 12.32
CA ALA A 74 -11.87 -4.56 13.40
C ALA A 74 -10.37 -4.74 13.06
N PRO A 75 -9.46 -4.72 14.05
CA PRO A 75 -8.03 -4.99 13.84
C PRO A 75 -7.74 -6.35 13.19
N THR A 76 -8.62 -7.33 13.39
CA THR A 76 -8.55 -8.66 12.76
C THR A 76 -8.77 -8.65 11.25
N ALA A 77 -9.25 -7.55 10.68
CA ALA A 77 -9.39 -7.39 9.22
C ALA A 77 -8.06 -7.56 8.45
N TRP A 78 -6.93 -7.51 9.15
CA TRP A 78 -5.59 -7.65 8.57
C TRP A 78 -4.96 -9.03 8.78
N GLU A 79 -5.69 -10.00 9.31
CA GLU A 79 -5.14 -11.33 9.67
C GLU A 79 -5.10 -12.27 8.45
N ASP A 80 -6.13 -12.22 7.63
CA ASP A 80 -6.24 -13.08 6.46
C ASP A 80 -5.88 -12.34 5.17
N PRO A 81 -5.18 -12.99 4.23
CA PRO A 81 -4.92 -12.42 2.91
C PRO A 81 -6.23 -12.18 2.13
N GLY A 82 -6.29 -11.07 1.39
CA GLY A 82 -7.44 -10.78 0.54
C GLY A 82 -7.96 -9.35 0.66
N VAL A 83 -9.21 -9.15 0.25
CA VAL A 83 -9.88 -7.85 0.28
C VAL A 83 -10.98 -7.85 1.34
N VAL A 84 -10.90 -6.89 2.25
CA VAL A 84 -11.94 -6.62 3.25
C VAL A 84 -12.67 -5.35 2.86
N LEU A 85 -13.98 -5.45 2.72
CA LEU A 85 -14.85 -4.33 2.33
C LEU A 85 -15.47 -3.70 3.58
N ALA A 86 -15.30 -2.39 3.73
CA ALA A 86 -15.76 -1.58 4.86
C ALA A 86 -16.68 -0.45 4.39
N PRO A 87 -17.98 -0.72 4.16
CA PRO A 87 -18.93 0.32 3.78
C PRO A 87 -19.15 1.30 4.94
N ALA A 88 -19.01 2.60 4.66
CA ALA A 88 -19.24 3.70 5.60
C ALA A 88 -20.35 4.62 5.06
N ALA A 89 -21.45 4.72 5.81
CA ALA A 89 -22.65 5.45 5.34
C ALA A 89 -22.43 6.98 5.30
N ASP A 90 -21.51 7.49 6.09
CA ASP A 90 -21.13 8.89 6.23
C ASP A 90 -19.88 9.26 5.40
N ALA A 91 -19.35 8.32 4.61
CA ALA A 91 -18.22 8.59 3.74
C ALA A 91 -18.59 9.55 2.61
N ASP A 92 -17.61 10.34 2.17
CA ASP A 92 -17.74 11.15 0.96
C ASP A 92 -18.17 10.28 -0.22
N PRO A 93 -19.25 10.63 -0.95
CA PRO A 93 -19.85 9.79 -2.00
C PRO A 93 -18.90 9.50 -3.17
N GLU A 94 -17.82 10.26 -3.32
CA GLU A 94 -16.87 10.12 -4.42
C GLU A 94 -15.52 9.56 -3.99
N LEU A 95 -15.29 9.34 -2.68
CA LEU A 95 -13.99 8.88 -2.20
C LEU A 95 -13.99 7.41 -1.78
N LEU A 96 -12.93 6.72 -2.14
CA LEU A 96 -12.55 5.41 -1.62
C LEU A 96 -11.20 5.52 -0.91
N HIS A 97 -11.12 4.94 0.26
CA HIS A 97 -9.89 4.82 1.03
C HIS A 97 -9.41 3.36 0.98
N VAL A 98 -8.28 3.12 0.37
CA VAL A 98 -7.69 1.79 0.21
C VAL A 98 -6.39 1.74 1.01
N VAL A 99 -6.35 0.86 1.99
CA VAL A 99 -5.13 0.58 2.74
C VAL A 99 -4.74 -0.87 2.54
N LEU A 100 -3.50 -1.06 2.15
CA LEU A 100 -2.90 -2.36 1.92
C LEU A 100 -1.81 -2.58 2.95
N LEU A 101 -1.91 -3.68 3.65
CA LEU A 101 -0.90 -4.10 4.61
C LEU A 101 -0.41 -5.47 4.19
N HIS A 102 0.74 -5.50 3.54
CA HIS A 102 1.35 -6.70 2.93
C HIS A 102 0.41 -7.39 1.91
N THR A 103 -0.31 -8.45 2.29
CA THR A 103 -1.18 -9.24 1.41
C THR A 103 -2.67 -8.97 1.61
N THR A 104 -3.03 -8.07 2.52
CA THR A 104 -4.42 -7.75 2.84
C THR A 104 -4.72 -6.31 2.45
N ALA A 105 -5.86 -6.10 1.80
CA ALA A 105 -6.39 -4.78 1.49
C ALA A 105 -7.69 -4.54 2.25
N VAL A 106 -7.82 -3.38 2.87
CA VAL A 106 -9.10 -2.88 3.38
C VAL A 106 -9.54 -1.72 2.51
N VAL A 107 -10.77 -1.78 2.02
CA VAL A 107 -11.38 -0.73 1.19
C VAL A 107 -12.55 -0.13 1.96
N ALA A 108 -12.41 1.12 2.36
CA ALA A 108 -13.46 1.88 3.05
C ALA A 108 -14.05 2.96 2.13
N GLY A 109 -15.35 3.19 2.24
CA GLY A 109 -16.02 4.22 1.45
C GLY A 109 -17.54 4.04 1.37
N PRO A 110 -18.20 4.80 0.46
CA PRO A 110 -19.63 4.73 0.29
C PRO A 110 -20.12 3.31 -0.02
N PRO A 111 -21.21 2.84 0.60
CA PRO A 111 -21.71 1.47 0.41
C PRO A 111 -21.91 1.09 -1.06
N ALA A 112 -22.41 2.03 -1.89
CA ALA A 112 -22.65 1.80 -3.30
C ALA A 112 -21.37 1.59 -4.14
N LEU A 113 -20.25 2.21 -3.76
CA LEU A 113 -18.95 2.01 -4.41
C LEU A 113 -18.29 0.73 -3.89
N VAL A 114 -18.28 0.54 -2.58
CA VAL A 114 -17.67 -0.63 -1.94
C VAL A 114 -18.33 -1.93 -2.42
N ALA A 115 -19.66 -1.97 -2.56
CA ALA A 115 -20.38 -3.14 -3.05
C ALA A 115 -19.96 -3.58 -4.47
N ARG A 116 -19.50 -2.66 -5.32
CA ARG A 116 -19.01 -2.98 -6.67
C ARG A 116 -17.66 -3.68 -6.69
N LEU A 117 -16.96 -3.66 -5.57
CA LEU A 117 -15.65 -4.29 -5.39
C LEU A 117 -15.74 -5.68 -4.75
N ALA A 118 -16.95 -6.26 -4.65
CA ALA A 118 -17.16 -7.56 -4.02
C ALA A 118 -16.32 -8.70 -4.64
N ASP A 119 -16.10 -8.63 -5.95
CA ASP A 119 -15.34 -9.62 -6.72
C ASP A 119 -13.91 -9.13 -7.06
N ALA A 120 -13.48 -7.96 -6.52
CA ALA A 120 -12.15 -7.43 -6.75
C ALA A 120 -11.12 -8.20 -5.94
N ASP A 121 -9.98 -8.48 -6.53
CA ASP A 121 -8.82 -8.96 -5.78
C ASP A 121 -7.87 -7.81 -5.42
N VAL A 122 -6.87 -8.13 -4.61
CA VAL A 122 -5.89 -7.15 -4.15
C VAL A 122 -5.13 -6.51 -5.31
N SER A 123 -4.91 -7.24 -6.41
CA SER A 123 -4.21 -6.71 -7.59
C SER A 123 -5.07 -5.72 -8.37
N ASP A 124 -6.39 -5.90 -8.38
CA ASP A 124 -7.31 -4.97 -9.02
C ASP A 124 -7.32 -3.61 -8.33
N LEU A 125 -7.15 -3.60 -7.00
CA LEU A 125 -7.09 -2.37 -6.20
C LEU A 125 -5.82 -1.54 -6.42
N LEU A 126 -4.82 -2.11 -7.08
CA LEU A 126 -3.55 -1.44 -7.40
C LEU A 126 -3.51 -0.86 -8.81
N ASP A 127 -4.36 -1.36 -9.69
CA ASP A 127 -4.41 -0.96 -11.08
C ASP A 127 -5.65 -0.10 -11.34
N ASP A 128 -5.43 1.17 -11.74
CA ASP A 128 -6.51 2.14 -11.92
C ASP A 128 -7.50 1.70 -13.00
N ALA A 129 -7.04 1.00 -14.03
CA ALA A 129 -7.90 0.51 -15.09
C ALA A 129 -8.80 -0.63 -14.61
N SER A 130 -8.25 -1.60 -13.86
CA SER A 130 -9.02 -2.69 -13.25
C SER A 130 -10.03 -2.17 -12.23
N LEU A 131 -9.58 -1.27 -11.36
CA LEU A 131 -10.45 -0.64 -10.36
C LEU A 131 -11.57 0.16 -11.02
N GLY A 132 -11.25 0.96 -12.05
CA GLY A 132 -12.22 1.71 -12.83
C GLY A 132 -13.24 0.81 -13.53
N ALA A 133 -12.82 -0.37 -14.00
CA ALA A 133 -13.71 -1.36 -14.60
C ALA A 133 -14.71 -1.93 -13.59
N HIS A 134 -14.29 -2.29 -12.38
CA HIS A 134 -15.18 -2.72 -11.30
C HIS A 134 -16.18 -1.62 -10.93
N LEU A 135 -15.70 -0.40 -10.77
CA LEU A 135 -16.52 0.75 -10.39
C LEU A 135 -17.38 1.27 -11.55
N ARG A 136 -17.07 0.88 -12.80
CA ARG A 136 -17.65 1.40 -14.05
C ARG A 136 -17.52 2.93 -14.16
N ARG A 137 -16.42 3.47 -13.66
CA ARG A 137 -16.11 4.90 -13.60
C ARG A 137 -14.61 5.11 -13.56
N PRO A 138 -14.09 6.19 -14.14
CA PRO A 138 -12.70 6.58 -13.95
C PRO A 138 -12.38 6.80 -12.47
N VAL A 139 -11.16 6.45 -12.10
CA VAL A 139 -10.60 6.68 -10.77
C VAL A 139 -9.33 7.50 -10.87
N GLU A 140 -9.07 8.31 -9.86
CA GLU A 140 -7.89 9.15 -9.76
C GLU A 140 -7.34 9.10 -8.34
N ASP A 141 -6.01 8.97 -8.19
CA ASP A 141 -5.36 9.11 -6.91
C ASP A 141 -5.42 10.57 -6.41
N VAL A 142 -6.16 10.82 -5.35
CA VAL A 142 -6.09 12.07 -4.59
C VAL A 142 -4.81 12.10 -3.76
N SER A 143 -4.50 10.96 -3.14
CA SER A 143 -3.22 10.75 -2.48
C SER A 143 -2.80 9.30 -2.56
N ALA A 144 -1.48 9.06 -2.64
CA ALA A 144 -0.89 7.74 -2.58
C ALA A 144 0.41 7.80 -1.79
N ALA A 145 0.52 6.97 -0.77
CA ALA A 145 1.67 6.92 0.12
C ALA A 145 2.08 5.48 0.44
N TRP A 146 3.37 5.29 0.65
CA TRP A 146 3.89 4.12 1.33
C TRP A 146 3.70 4.28 2.84
N LEU A 147 3.32 3.21 3.50
CA LEU A 147 3.30 3.10 4.96
C LEU A 147 4.64 2.52 5.40
N HIS A 148 5.43 3.34 6.06
CA HIS A 148 6.67 2.94 6.71
C HIS A 148 6.41 2.81 8.20
N ALA A 149 6.89 1.74 8.82
CA ALA A 149 6.73 1.52 10.26
C ALA A 149 8.04 1.04 10.90
N ALA A 150 8.23 1.41 12.15
CA ALA A 150 9.27 0.87 13.02
C ALA A 150 8.75 0.77 14.44
N ASP A 151 9.28 -0.19 15.17
CA ASP A 151 9.28 -0.24 16.62
C ASP A 151 10.66 0.11 17.15
N ARG A 152 10.83 0.02 18.48
CA ARG A 152 12.10 0.35 19.12
C ARG A 152 13.26 -0.55 18.67
N GLN A 153 12.98 -1.78 18.25
CA GLN A 153 14.02 -2.75 17.83
C GLN A 153 14.41 -2.55 16.36
N ALA A 154 13.47 -2.05 15.54
CA ALA A 154 13.70 -1.83 14.12
C ALA A 154 14.46 -0.54 13.83
N LEU A 155 14.41 0.46 14.74
CA LEU A 155 15.17 1.69 14.56
C LEU A 155 16.68 1.41 14.56
N SER A 156 17.36 1.98 13.59
CA SER A 156 18.81 1.90 13.46
C SER A 156 19.42 3.28 13.31
N LEU A 157 20.54 3.50 14.02
CA LEU A 157 21.34 4.69 13.85
C LEU A 157 22.52 4.36 12.93
N ASP A 158 22.53 4.97 11.75
CA ASP A 158 23.68 4.95 10.89
C ASP A 158 24.72 5.97 11.43
N PRO A 159 25.88 5.53 11.90
CA PRO A 159 26.92 6.42 12.44
C PRO A 159 27.43 7.43 11.40
N ASP A 160 27.35 7.11 10.12
CA ASP A 160 27.79 7.94 9.01
C ASP A 160 26.67 8.83 8.43
N GLY A 161 25.45 8.73 8.98
CA GLY A 161 24.23 9.37 8.46
C GLY A 161 24.16 10.90 8.62
N GLY A 162 25.12 11.51 9.32
CA GLY A 162 25.17 12.95 9.52
C GLY A 162 24.14 13.49 10.53
N ALA A 163 24.19 14.80 10.79
CA ALA A 163 23.40 15.46 11.85
C ALA A 163 21.87 15.33 11.66
N ALA A 164 21.39 15.39 10.43
CA ALA A 164 19.94 15.27 10.14
C ALA A 164 19.43 13.86 10.46
N HIS A 165 20.19 12.83 10.16
CA HIS A 165 19.87 11.44 10.48
C HIS A 165 19.83 11.21 11.99
N VAL A 166 20.84 11.72 12.72
CA VAL A 166 20.89 11.63 14.19
C VAL A 166 19.69 12.33 14.83
N ALA A 167 19.33 13.53 14.35
CA ALA A 167 18.16 14.26 14.85
C ALA A 167 16.87 13.48 14.61
N ARG A 168 16.70 12.92 13.40
CA ARG A 168 15.52 12.12 13.05
C ARG A 168 15.41 10.86 13.89
N HIS A 169 16.51 10.13 14.07
CA HIS A 169 16.53 8.95 14.93
C HIS A 169 16.13 9.30 16.38
N ALA A 170 16.63 10.39 16.93
CA ALA A 170 16.30 10.85 18.28
C ALA A 170 14.79 11.21 18.40
N GLU A 171 14.24 11.89 17.40
CA GLU A 171 12.81 12.22 17.34
C GLU A 171 11.93 10.96 17.36
N LEU A 172 12.23 9.98 16.51
CA LEU A 172 11.50 8.71 16.43
C LEU A 172 11.63 7.90 17.72
N THR A 173 12.82 7.89 18.32
CA THR A 173 13.06 7.24 19.62
C THR A 173 12.18 7.85 20.71
N ALA A 174 12.08 9.17 20.78
CA ALA A 174 11.22 9.86 21.75
C ALA A 174 9.72 9.50 21.55
N VAL A 175 9.26 9.38 20.32
CA VAL A 175 7.90 8.91 20.03
C VAL A 175 7.68 7.48 20.54
N LEU A 176 8.65 6.59 20.33
CA LEU A 176 8.59 5.19 20.74
C LEU A 176 8.75 4.98 22.26
N GLU A 177 9.09 6.00 23.03
CA GLU A 177 8.99 5.94 24.49
C GLU A 177 7.54 5.85 24.99
N THR A 178 6.62 6.43 24.24
CA THR A 178 5.19 6.53 24.59
C THR A 178 4.28 5.69 23.73
N ARG A 179 4.77 5.17 22.60
CA ARG A 179 4.00 4.38 21.63
C ARG A 179 4.76 3.12 21.24
N PRO A 180 4.08 1.98 21.03
CA PRO A 180 4.75 0.74 20.62
C PRO A 180 5.26 0.76 19.18
N VAL A 181 4.72 1.63 18.33
CA VAL A 181 5.04 1.74 16.90
C VAL A 181 4.98 3.19 16.44
N VAL A 182 5.86 3.56 15.54
CA VAL A 182 5.76 4.77 14.73
C VAL A 182 5.37 4.40 13.31
N VAL A 183 4.47 5.18 12.71
CA VAL A 183 4.03 4.98 11.32
C VAL A 183 4.15 6.30 10.57
N GLU A 184 4.84 6.27 9.45
CA GLU A 184 4.98 7.40 8.55
C GLU A 184 4.34 7.12 7.20
N ARG A 185 3.68 8.15 6.65
CA ARG A 185 3.15 8.15 5.29
C ARG A 185 4.11 8.91 4.40
N VAL A 186 4.77 8.20 3.51
CA VAL A 186 5.74 8.77 2.58
C VAL A 186 5.19 8.71 1.18
N GLY A 187 5.10 9.85 0.51
CA GLY A 187 4.56 9.95 -0.85
C GLY A 187 5.23 8.96 -1.80
N MET A 188 4.44 8.22 -2.57
CA MET A 188 4.96 7.16 -3.44
C MET A 188 5.90 7.68 -4.53
N ARG A 189 5.74 8.93 -4.93
CA ARG A 189 6.57 9.60 -5.94
C ARG A 189 7.73 10.39 -5.32
N ASP A 190 7.76 10.52 -4.00
CA ASP A 190 8.78 11.30 -3.28
C ASP A 190 9.95 10.40 -2.88
N ARG A 191 10.88 10.22 -3.82
CA ARG A 191 12.09 9.42 -3.58
C ARG A 191 13.01 10.04 -2.53
N ASP A 192 12.99 11.36 -2.40
CA ASP A 192 13.85 12.08 -1.46
C ASP A 192 13.34 11.91 -0.02
N ALA A 193 12.03 11.76 0.18
CA ALA A 193 11.46 11.42 1.49
C ALA A 193 11.56 9.92 1.83
N GLN A 194 11.63 9.03 0.83
CA GLN A 194 11.74 7.58 1.06
C GLN A 194 13.11 7.17 1.61
N ARG A 195 14.20 7.73 1.08
CA ARG A 195 15.57 7.42 1.51
C ARG A 195 15.83 7.69 3.00
N PRO A 196 15.47 8.86 3.56
CA PRO A 196 15.61 9.13 4.98
C PRO A 196 14.81 8.16 5.87
N ALA A 197 13.62 7.74 5.43
CA ALA A 197 12.82 6.78 6.16
C ALA A 197 13.52 5.41 6.26
N ASP A 198 14.00 4.90 5.13
CA ASP A 198 14.71 3.62 5.08
C ASP A 198 16.02 3.68 5.89
N ALA A 199 16.72 4.81 5.86
CA ALA A 199 18.00 4.99 6.54
C ALA A 199 17.89 4.91 8.09
N VAL A 200 16.80 5.41 8.68
CA VAL A 200 16.57 5.31 10.14
C VAL A 200 15.90 3.99 10.57
N GLY A 201 15.77 3.03 9.67
CA GLY A 201 15.22 1.70 9.99
C GLY A 201 13.72 1.58 9.87
N LEU A 202 13.00 2.61 9.37
CA LEU A 202 11.60 2.48 9.01
C LEU A 202 11.46 1.49 7.84
N ARG A 203 10.58 0.51 7.99
CA ARG A 203 10.35 -0.53 6.98
C ARG A 203 9.03 -0.30 6.27
N ARG A 204 9.03 -0.49 4.97
CA ARG A 204 7.83 -0.36 4.14
C ARG A 204 6.92 -1.56 4.35
N VAL A 205 5.85 -1.38 5.12
CA VAL A 205 4.91 -2.44 5.53
C VAL A 205 3.61 -2.43 4.74
N GLY A 206 3.30 -1.33 4.04
CA GLY A 206 2.04 -1.23 3.33
C GLY A 206 1.96 -0.02 2.40
N ARG A 207 0.77 0.19 1.89
CA ARG A 207 0.42 1.28 0.98
C ARG A 207 -0.95 1.82 1.31
N GLU A 208 -1.10 3.12 1.24
CA GLU A 208 -2.37 3.81 1.41
C GLU A 208 -2.69 4.60 0.14
N ARG A 209 -3.95 4.55 -0.30
CA ARG A 209 -4.47 5.34 -1.42
C ARG A 209 -5.80 5.97 -1.01
N VAL A 210 -5.97 7.23 -1.33
CA VAL A 210 -7.28 7.88 -1.35
C VAL A 210 -7.62 8.15 -2.81
N LEU A 211 -8.70 7.58 -3.26
CA LEU A 211 -9.13 7.57 -4.66
C LEU A 211 -10.39 8.40 -4.81
N ARG A 212 -10.42 9.25 -5.81
CA ARG A 212 -11.66 9.90 -6.26
C ARG A 212 -12.25 9.07 -7.41
N VAL A 213 -13.52 8.74 -7.27
CA VAL A 213 -14.32 8.08 -8.31
C VAL A 213 -15.13 9.16 -9.01
N ALA A 214 -15.00 9.27 -10.33
CA ALA A 214 -15.73 10.27 -11.08
C ALA A 214 -17.26 10.17 -10.82
N ALA A 215 -17.94 11.30 -10.83
CA ALA A 215 -19.41 11.34 -10.75
C ALA A 215 -20.06 10.53 -11.90
N PRO A 216 -21.28 10.02 -11.71
CA PRO A 216 -21.99 9.21 -12.73
C PRO A 216 -22.33 10.02 -13.98
#